data_6630787ba8acf294c90c99efad2d3b24
#
_entry.id   6630787ba8acf294c90c99efad2d3b24
#
_cell.length_a   1.000
_cell.length_b   1.000
_cell.length_c   1.000
_cell.angle_alpha   90.00
_cell.angle_beta   90.00
_cell.angle_gamma   90.00
#
_symmetry.space_group_name_H-M   'P 1'
#
loop_
_entity.id
_entity.type
_entity.pdbx_description
1 polymer ?
#
loop_
_entity_poly.entity_id
_entity_poly.type
_entity_poly.pdbx_seq_one_letter_code
_entity_poly.pdbx_strand_id
1 'polypeptide(L)'
;MKIAAIEAIPVRIPLIEERRMVTALGRHDISEFVIVRLTTDTGLVGVGEATVTPRWSGETVWGAQAIIARLFTPLLVGCDLDDLPAIDSRMDLAAIDNWFAKSAIEMACWDALGKAAGRPVHELLGGAVRPLTIRNRFSLGAYAPDVAAERARERVAAGFTTIKVKVGTGPELDVQRVQAVREAIGPQHHLTIDANGGWDDAQARYCLQRIADCNVKLVEQPLPRGSYAELRKLRRDTGIRVLADESCFDEVQLRELLLQDCCDAVTLYPGKQGGIAKARRLAAIAADAGVPCTIGSNLEWDIGAAAMMQFVVATPNVQIEQIPGDCLGPSYHAFSIVRDPLKIEGAFTTLRPEPGLGVEVDWDQVERHRIRG
;
A
#
# COMPACT_ATOMS: atom_id res chain seq x y z
N MET A 1 9.68 5.19 -28.02
CA MET A 1 9.40 6.47 -27.30
C MET A 1 10.41 6.61 -26.17
N LYS A 2 11.06 7.80 -26.06
CA LYS A 2 12.15 7.98 -25.10
C LYS A 2 11.76 8.93 -23.95
N ILE A 3 12.36 8.74 -22.79
CA ILE A 3 12.26 9.65 -21.66
C ILE A 3 13.03 10.94 -21.98
N ALA A 4 12.34 12.08 -22.06
CA ALA A 4 12.96 13.39 -22.32
C ALA A 4 13.29 14.12 -21.02
N ALA A 5 12.43 14.02 -20.00
CA ALA A 5 12.63 14.66 -18.70
C ALA A 5 11.87 13.92 -17.59
N ILE A 6 12.42 14.02 -16.38
CA ILE A 6 11.73 13.56 -15.14
C ILE A 6 11.85 14.69 -14.13
N GLU A 7 10.70 15.15 -13.62
CA GLU A 7 10.62 16.12 -12.53
C GLU A 7 10.08 15.43 -11.28
N ALA A 8 10.71 15.70 -10.13
CA ALA A 8 10.31 15.18 -8.82
C ALA A 8 9.80 16.33 -7.94
N ILE A 9 8.51 16.38 -7.66
CA ILE A 9 7.84 17.48 -7.00
C ILE A 9 7.41 17.04 -5.60
N PRO A 10 8.08 17.52 -4.53
CA PRO A 10 7.69 17.17 -3.17
C PRO A 10 6.42 17.96 -2.79
N VAL A 11 5.42 17.25 -2.26
CA VAL A 11 4.15 17.83 -1.84
C VAL A 11 3.77 17.36 -0.45
N ARG A 12 2.96 18.16 0.24
CA ARG A 12 2.45 17.86 1.58
C ARG A 12 0.97 18.11 1.65
N ILE A 13 0.25 17.19 2.30
CA ILE A 13 -1.20 17.29 2.47
C ILE A 13 -1.63 16.82 3.87
N PRO A 14 -2.50 17.56 4.56
CA PRO A 14 -3.08 17.11 5.81
C PRO A 14 -4.10 16.00 5.59
N LEU A 15 -4.21 15.09 6.57
CA LEU A 15 -5.33 14.18 6.65
C LEU A 15 -6.56 14.91 7.22
N ILE A 16 -7.74 14.44 6.80
CA ILE A 16 -9.02 14.80 7.42
C ILE A 16 -8.95 14.41 8.90
N GLU A 17 -9.39 15.28 9.80
CA GLU A 17 -9.21 15.12 11.25
C GLU A 17 -9.72 13.78 11.78
N GLU A 18 -10.91 13.37 11.34
CA GLU A 18 -11.56 12.14 11.75
C GLU A 18 -10.88 10.88 11.21
N ARG A 19 -9.96 11.05 10.26
CA ARG A 19 -9.20 9.96 9.62
C ARG A 19 -7.72 9.94 9.95
N ARG A 20 -7.25 10.80 10.84
CA ARG A 20 -5.88 10.78 11.34
C ARG A 20 -5.58 9.42 11.95
N MET A 21 -4.48 8.82 11.52
CA MET A 21 -4.15 7.45 11.86
C MET A 21 -3.21 7.40 13.07
N VAL A 22 -3.50 6.50 14.01
CA VAL A 22 -2.60 6.14 15.12
C VAL A 22 -2.23 4.67 14.99
N THR A 23 -0.94 4.36 15.03
CA THR A 23 -0.40 3.00 14.92
C THR A 23 0.72 2.80 15.94
N ALA A 24 1.33 1.63 16.00
CA ALA A 24 2.55 1.39 16.78
C ALA A 24 3.71 2.30 16.36
N LEU A 25 3.71 2.79 15.11
CA LEU A 25 4.72 3.72 14.59
C LEU A 25 4.48 5.18 14.98
N GLY A 26 3.36 5.46 15.65
CA GLY A 26 2.96 6.78 16.10
C GLY A 26 1.78 7.37 15.33
N ARG A 27 1.61 8.69 15.46
CA ARG A 27 0.51 9.43 14.85
C ARG A 27 0.86 9.93 13.46
N HIS A 28 -0.08 9.84 12.53
CA HIS A 28 0.02 10.31 11.15
C HIS A 28 -1.10 11.33 10.90
N ASP A 29 -0.72 12.60 10.84
CA ASP A 29 -1.65 13.73 10.67
C ASP A 29 -1.46 14.41 9.30
N ILE A 30 -0.29 14.25 8.69
CA ILE A 30 0.14 14.88 7.45
C ILE A 30 0.87 13.84 6.62
N SER A 31 0.48 13.69 5.36
CA SER A 31 1.20 12.86 4.39
C SER A 31 2.16 13.71 3.54
N GLU A 32 3.29 13.12 3.20
CA GLU A 32 4.26 13.68 2.28
C GLU A 32 4.46 12.75 1.10
N PHE A 33 4.52 13.32 -0.10
CA PHE A 33 4.66 12.59 -1.35
C PHE A 33 5.71 13.25 -2.24
N VAL A 34 6.29 12.46 -3.14
CA VAL A 34 6.98 13.01 -4.30
C VAL A 34 6.17 12.64 -5.54
N ILE A 35 5.61 13.64 -6.20
CA ILE A 35 4.92 13.45 -7.47
C ILE A 35 5.96 13.49 -8.58
N VAL A 36 5.98 12.44 -9.40
CA VAL A 36 6.84 12.33 -10.57
C VAL A 36 6.06 12.77 -11.81
N ARG A 37 6.63 13.72 -12.55
CA ARG A 37 6.21 14.10 -13.89
C ARG A 37 7.27 13.64 -14.89
N LEU A 38 6.96 12.63 -15.67
CA LEU A 38 7.83 12.11 -16.73
C LEU A 38 7.32 12.63 -18.07
N THR A 39 8.18 13.31 -18.82
CA THR A 39 7.87 13.80 -20.17
C THR A 39 8.64 12.97 -21.19
N THR A 40 7.96 12.53 -22.25
CA THR A 40 8.55 11.78 -23.34
C THR A 40 9.02 12.71 -24.46
N ASP A 41 9.85 12.20 -25.37
CA ASP A 41 10.31 12.90 -26.61
C ASP A 41 9.15 13.22 -27.58
N THR A 42 7.99 12.59 -27.40
CA THR A 42 6.76 12.89 -28.14
C THR A 42 5.83 13.90 -27.45
N GLY A 43 6.22 14.40 -26.28
CA GLY A 43 5.44 15.34 -25.47
C GLY A 43 4.36 14.72 -24.58
N LEU A 44 4.21 13.38 -24.57
CA LEU A 44 3.32 12.71 -23.61
C LEU A 44 3.85 12.85 -22.18
N VAL A 45 2.93 12.98 -21.23
CA VAL A 45 3.26 13.08 -19.81
C VAL A 45 2.71 11.89 -19.07
N GLY A 46 3.63 11.12 -18.44
CA GLY A 46 3.32 10.11 -17.45
C GLY A 46 3.48 10.64 -16.04
N VAL A 47 2.70 10.07 -15.10
CA VAL A 47 2.69 10.52 -13.70
C VAL A 47 2.88 9.36 -12.74
N GLY A 48 3.54 9.61 -11.61
CA GLY A 48 3.77 8.63 -10.56
C GLY A 48 3.83 9.29 -9.18
N GLU A 49 3.79 8.46 -8.14
CA GLU A 49 3.69 8.91 -6.76
C GLU A 49 4.57 8.06 -5.84
N ALA A 50 5.46 8.71 -5.11
CA ALA A 50 6.18 8.11 -3.99
C ALA A 50 5.49 8.49 -2.68
N THR A 51 4.84 7.54 -2.05
CA THR A 51 4.15 7.68 -0.75
C THR A 51 5.14 7.42 0.37
N VAL A 52 5.90 8.42 0.77
CA VAL A 52 7.01 8.23 1.71
C VAL A 52 6.55 8.34 3.17
N THR A 53 6.94 7.35 3.97
CA THR A 53 6.68 7.31 5.41
C THR A 53 7.94 6.87 6.15
N PRO A 54 8.73 7.82 6.68
CA PRO A 54 10.06 7.54 7.25
C PRO A 54 10.09 6.46 8.32
N ARG A 55 9.08 6.42 9.20
CA ARG A 55 8.99 5.44 10.28
C ARG A 55 8.67 4.03 9.81
N TRP A 56 8.16 3.89 8.58
CA TRP A 56 7.72 2.62 8.03
C TRP A 56 8.68 2.08 6.96
N SER A 57 9.04 2.90 5.97
CA SER A 57 9.93 2.51 4.87
C SER A 57 11.37 3.01 5.02
N GLY A 58 11.60 4.04 5.84
CA GLY A 58 12.89 4.73 5.93
C GLY A 58 13.05 5.84 4.88
N GLU A 59 12.19 5.90 3.88
CA GLU A 59 12.25 6.94 2.85
C GLU A 59 11.61 8.25 3.34
N THR A 60 12.27 9.36 3.02
CA THR A 60 11.79 10.72 3.30
C THR A 60 11.47 11.44 2.01
N VAL A 61 10.60 12.45 2.08
CA VAL A 61 10.26 13.26 0.89
C VAL A 61 11.49 13.90 0.25
N TRP A 62 12.44 14.35 1.06
CA TRP A 62 13.69 14.95 0.58
C TRP A 62 14.65 13.92 -0.02
N GLY A 63 14.76 12.74 0.61
CA GLY A 63 15.57 11.64 0.10
C GLY A 63 15.04 11.13 -1.25
N ALA A 64 13.73 10.87 -1.32
CA ALA A 64 13.08 10.42 -2.56
C ALA A 64 13.20 11.47 -3.67
N GLN A 65 12.96 12.75 -3.38
CA GLN A 65 13.15 13.82 -4.35
C GLN A 65 14.59 13.88 -4.87
N ALA A 66 15.56 13.86 -3.94
CA ALA A 66 16.98 14.00 -4.30
C ALA A 66 17.47 12.81 -5.13
N ILE A 67 17.10 11.57 -4.77
CA ILE A 67 17.53 10.38 -5.51
C ILE A 67 16.90 10.33 -6.90
N ILE A 68 15.63 10.68 -7.03
CA ILE A 68 14.96 10.79 -8.33
C ILE A 68 15.67 11.85 -9.20
N ALA A 69 15.82 13.08 -8.69
CA ALA A 69 16.31 14.20 -9.47
C ALA A 69 17.80 14.09 -9.81
N ARG A 70 18.64 13.64 -8.86
CA ARG A 70 20.10 13.72 -8.98
C ARG A 70 20.76 12.41 -9.42
N LEU A 71 20.11 11.26 -9.15
CA LEU A 71 20.66 9.96 -9.49
C LEU A 71 19.89 9.28 -10.62
N PHE A 72 18.57 9.09 -10.46
CA PHE A 72 17.79 8.33 -11.44
C PHE A 72 17.54 9.11 -12.73
N THR A 73 17.18 10.39 -12.66
CA THR A 73 16.91 11.22 -13.86
C THR A 73 18.06 11.21 -14.85
N PRO A 74 19.34 11.49 -14.48
CA PRO A 74 20.45 11.45 -15.40
C PRO A 74 20.71 10.07 -16.05
N LEU A 75 20.36 8.98 -15.34
CA LEU A 75 20.51 7.61 -15.81
C LEU A 75 19.42 7.17 -16.80
N LEU A 76 18.24 7.80 -16.69
CA LEU A 76 17.02 7.37 -17.39
C LEU A 76 16.65 8.26 -18.58
N VAL A 77 17.06 9.53 -18.59
CA VAL A 77 16.86 10.41 -19.75
C VAL A 77 17.53 9.82 -20.98
N GLY A 78 16.77 9.70 -22.07
CA GLY A 78 17.19 9.09 -23.32
C GLY A 78 16.93 7.57 -23.38
N CYS A 79 16.54 6.91 -22.29
CA CYS A 79 16.15 5.49 -22.31
C CYS A 79 14.83 5.30 -23.08
N ASP A 80 14.72 4.14 -23.72
CA ASP A 80 13.49 3.74 -24.38
C ASP A 80 12.46 3.32 -23.34
N LEU A 81 11.28 3.93 -23.41
CA LEU A 81 10.20 3.67 -22.45
C LEU A 81 9.60 2.27 -22.62
N ASP A 82 9.71 1.68 -23.81
CA ASP A 82 9.22 0.33 -24.08
C ASP A 82 10.07 -0.77 -23.42
N ASP A 83 11.28 -0.43 -22.94
CA ASP A 83 12.17 -1.34 -22.20
C ASP A 83 12.14 -1.08 -20.70
N LEU A 84 10.95 -1.27 -20.09
CA LEU A 84 10.77 -1.14 -18.63
C LEU A 84 11.74 -2.01 -17.81
N PRO A 85 12.06 -3.27 -18.21
CA PRO A 85 13.04 -4.07 -17.47
C PRO A 85 14.42 -3.43 -17.42
N ALA A 86 14.88 -2.77 -18.49
CA ALA A 86 16.15 -2.06 -18.48
C ALA A 86 16.10 -0.80 -17.60
N ILE A 87 14.98 -0.07 -17.58
CA ILE A 87 14.77 1.07 -16.70
C ILE A 87 14.86 0.63 -15.24
N ASP A 88 14.13 -0.42 -14.85
CA ASP A 88 14.16 -0.98 -13.50
C ASP A 88 15.58 -1.44 -13.10
N SER A 89 16.25 -2.18 -13.97
CA SER A 89 17.61 -2.66 -13.73
C SER A 89 18.60 -1.52 -13.51
N ARG A 90 18.50 -0.42 -14.26
CA ARG A 90 19.34 0.77 -14.07
C ARG A 90 19.14 1.41 -12.71
N MET A 91 17.89 1.52 -12.25
CA MET A 91 17.58 2.04 -10.92
C MET A 91 18.08 1.11 -9.80
N ASP A 92 17.92 -0.20 -9.98
CA ASP A 92 18.35 -1.20 -8.98
C ASP A 92 19.88 -1.26 -8.84
N LEU A 93 20.62 -1.14 -9.94
CA LEU A 93 22.09 -1.08 -9.92
C LEU A 93 22.61 0.25 -9.34
N ALA A 94 21.85 1.33 -9.46
CA ALA A 94 22.27 2.65 -8.99
C ALA A 94 22.03 2.86 -7.49
N ALA A 95 20.98 2.25 -6.93
CA ALA A 95 20.65 2.42 -5.51
C ALA A 95 19.95 1.18 -4.95
N ILE A 96 20.41 0.72 -3.78
CA ILE A 96 19.73 -0.30 -2.99
C ILE A 96 18.47 0.32 -2.36
N ASP A 97 17.43 -0.49 -2.13
CA ASP A 97 16.15 -0.05 -1.57
C ASP A 97 15.51 1.12 -2.35
N ASN A 98 15.09 2.19 -1.68
CA ASN A 98 14.42 3.35 -2.29
C ASN A 98 13.20 2.95 -3.13
N TRP A 99 12.39 2.05 -2.58
CA TRP A 99 11.29 1.38 -3.27
C TRP A 99 10.22 2.36 -3.76
N PHE A 100 9.84 3.32 -2.92
CA PHE A 100 8.82 4.31 -3.30
C PHE A 100 9.32 5.27 -4.38
N ALA A 101 10.59 5.69 -4.31
CA ALA A 101 11.19 6.52 -5.34
C ALA A 101 11.25 5.79 -6.70
N LYS A 102 11.65 4.51 -6.72
CA LYS A 102 11.67 3.68 -7.93
C LYS A 102 10.26 3.45 -8.47
N SER A 103 9.32 3.13 -7.57
CA SER A 103 7.93 2.91 -7.94
C SER A 103 7.28 4.12 -8.59
N ALA A 104 7.56 5.33 -8.09
CA ALA A 104 7.04 6.55 -8.69
C ALA A 104 7.48 6.74 -10.14
N ILE A 105 8.73 6.41 -10.46
CA ILE A 105 9.24 6.47 -11.84
C ILE A 105 8.57 5.37 -12.68
N GLU A 106 8.50 4.15 -12.18
CA GLU A 106 7.92 3.01 -12.90
C GLU A 106 6.42 3.23 -13.17
N MET A 107 5.66 3.76 -12.19
CA MET A 107 4.27 4.18 -12.38
C MET A 107 4.14 5.21 -13.51
N ALA A 108 5.03 6.22 -13.54
CA ALA A 108 5.02 7.24 -14.58
C ALA A 108 5.34 6.66 -15.98
N CYS A 109 6.19 5.65 -16.03
CA CYS A 109 6.47 4.92 -17.27
C CYS A 109 5.22 4.15 -17.74
N TRP A 110 4.57 3.38 -16.88
CA TRP A 110 3.33 2.68 -17.20
C TRP A 110 2.21 3.62 -17.64
N ASP A 111 2.08 4.75 -16.96
CA ASP A 111 1.07 5.76 -17.31
C ASP A 111 1.30 6.32 -18.72
N ALA A 112 2.55 6.68 -19.04
CA ALA A 112 2.92 7.17 -20.37
C ALA A 112 2.71 6.11 -21.48
N LEU A 113 3.08 4.85 -21.22
CA LEU A 113 2.85 3.73 -22.15
C LEU A 113 1.35 3.48 -22.37
N GLY A 114 0.55 3.48 -21.31
CA GLY A 114 -0.90 3.31 -21.42
C GLY A 114 -1.54 4.44 -22.24
N LYS A 115 -1.15 5.68 -21.98
CA LYS A 115 -1.61 6.85 -22.76
C LYS A 115 -1.20 6.76 -24.21
N ALA A 116 0.04 6.36 -24.51
CA ALA A 116 0.53 6.16 -25.89
C ALA A 116 -0.24 5.06 -26.61
N ALA A 117 -0.61 3.98 -25.92
CA ALA A 117 -1.38 2.88 -26.47
C ALA A 117 -2.89 3.14 -26.51
N GLY A 118 -3.38 4.23 -25.90
CA GLY A 118 -4.82 4.49 -25.75
C GLY A 118 -5.53 3.45 -24.86
N ARG A 119 -4.82 2.82 -23.91
CA ARG A 119 -5.28 1.71 -23.09
C ARG A 119 -4.96 1.91 -21.61
N PRO A 120 -5.83 1.48 -20.68
CA PRO A 120 -5.50 1.47 -19.27
C PRO A 120 -4.36 0.48 -18.96
N VAL A 121 -3.61 0.75 -17.90
CA VAL A 121 -2.43 -0.06 -17.53
C VAL A 121 -2.79 -1.52 -17.29
N HIS A 122 -3.91 -1.83 -16.64
CA HIS A 122 -4.30 -3.22 -16.41
C HIS A 122 -4.46 -4.04 -17.70
N GLU A 123 -4.86 -3.41 -18.80
CA GLU A 123 -4.91 -4.09 -20.10
C GLU A 123 -3.50 -4.38 -20.67
N LEU A 124 -2.54 -3.47 -20.47
CA LEU A 124 -1.14 -3.72 -20.84
C LEU A 124 -0.53 -4.83 -19.97
N LEU A 125 -1.04 -5.01 -18.76
CA LEU A 125 -0.63 -6.07 -17.84
C LEU A 125 -1.27 -7.44 -18.15
N GLY A 126 -2.08 -7.56 -19.16
CA GLY A 126 -2.73 -8.82 -19.59
C GLY A 126 -4.23 -8.87 -19.40
N GLY A 127 -4.85 -7.79 -18.97
CA GLY A 127 -6.29 -7.65 -18.79
C GLY A 127 -6.76 -7.81 -17.34
N ALA A 128 -7.99 -7.39 -17.11
CA ALA A 128 -8.62 -7.52 -15.81
C ALA A 128 -9.04 -8.97 -15.53
N VAL A 129 -8.69 -9.48 -14.36
CA VAL A 129 -9.06 -10.82 -13.87
C VAL A 129 -10.21 -10.75 -12.86
N ARG A 130 -10.69 -9.57 -12.55
CA ARG A 130 -11.83 -9.27 -11.68
C ARG A 130 -12.50 -7.97 -12.10
N PRO A 131 -13.71 -7.64 -11.55
CA PRO A 131 -14.35 -6.35 -11.80
C PRO A 131 -13.45 -5.17 -11.44
N LEU A 132 -13.63 -4.03 -12.14
CA LEU A 132 -12.90 -2.79 -11.86
C LEU A 132 -13.33 -2.14 -10.52
N THR A 133 -14.36 -2.65 -9.89
CA THR A 133 -14.83 -2.26 -8.56
C THR A 133 -14.42 -3.33 -7.54
N ILE A 134 -13.69 -2.93 -6.51
CA ILE A 134 -13.29 -3.81 -5.43
C ILE A 134 -13.94 -3.40 -4.11
N ARG A 135 -14.11 -4.37 -3.22
CA ARG A 135 -14.53 -4.13 -1.83
C ARG A 135 -13.31 -4.00 -0.94
N ASN A 136 -13.24 -2.93 -0.16
CA ASN A 136 -12.18 -2.69 0.80
C ASN A 136 -12.52 -3.19 2.20
N ARG A 137 -11.48 -3.47 3.00
CA ARG A 137 -11.56 -3.43 4.47
C ARG A 137 -11.41 -1.97 4.95
N PHE A 138 -11.86 -1.68 6.15
CA PHE A 138 -11.58 -0.39 6.80
C PHE A 138 -10.54 -0.56 7.90
N SER A 139 -9.49 0.28 7.88
CA SER A 139 -8.45 0.29 8.90
C SER A 139 -8.78 1.32 9.99
N LEU A 140 -9.01 0.84 11.22
CA LEU A 140 -9.18 1.67 12.42
C LEU A 140 -7.84 1.90 13.09
N GLY A 141 -7.51 3.14 13.39
CA GLY A 141 -6.34 3.49 14.18
C GLY A 141 -6.38 2.90 15.60
N ALA A 142 -5.25 2.94 16.29
CA ALA A 142 -5.12 2.49 17.67
C ALA A 142 -5.73 3.52 18.66
N TYR A 143 -7.02 3.78 18.49
CA TYR A 143 -7.81 4.67 19.34
C TYR A 143 -8.12 4.03 20.70
N ALA A 144 -8.64 4.82 21.65
CA ALA A 144 -9.23 4.30 22.88
C ALA A 144 -10.35 3.28 22.57
N PRO A 145 -10.57 2.24 23.40
CA PRO A 145 -11.47 1.15 23.08
C PRO A 145 -12.91 1.58 22.74
N ASP A 146 -13.46 2.54 23.46
CA ASP A 146 -14.79 3.13 23.25
C ASP A 146 -14.88 3.86 21.90
N VAL A 147 -13.89 4.68 21.58
CA VAL A 147 -13.80 5.40 20.30
C VAL A 147 -13.64 4.43 19.13
N ALA A 148 -12.81 3.38 19.30
CA ALA A 148 -12.64 2.36 18.28
C ALA A 148 -13.95 1.59 18.02
N ALA A 149 -14.69 1.25 19.07
CA ALA A 149 -15.99 0.58 18.98
C ALA A 149 -17.03 1.44 18.26
N GLU A 150 -17.14 2.73 18.61
CA GLU A 150 -18.06 3.66 17.95
C GLU A 150 -17.75 3.79 16.45
N ARG A 151 -16.51 4.07 16.12
CA ARG A 151 -16.06 4.17 14.71
C ARG A 151 -16.27 2.87 13.94
N ALA A 152 -16.08 1.70 14.58
CA ALA A 152 -16.34 0.42 13.97
C ALA A 152 -17.82 0.26 13.58
N ARG A 153 -18.77 0.64 14.47
CA ARG A 153 -20.21 0.63 14.14
C ARG A 153 -20.55 1.51 12.95
N GLU A 154 -19.99 2.73 12.92
CA GLU A 154 -20.18 3.65 11.78
C GLU A 154 -19.69 3.03 10.46
N ARG A 155 -18.54 2.36 10.47
CA ARG A 155 -17.99 1.73 9.25
C ARG A 155 -18.82 0.54 8.80
N VAL A 156 -19.30 -0.28 9.73
CA VAL A 156 -20.25 -1.35 9.42
C VAL A 156 -21.54 -0.79 8.83
N ALA A 157 -22.10 0.28 9.42
CA ALA A 157 -23.28 0.97 8.87
C ALA A 157 -23.03 1.56 7.47
N ALA A 158 -21.78 1.95 7.15
CA ALA A 158 -21.35 2.40 5.82
C ALA A 158 -21.06 1.24 4.83
N GLY A 159 -21.36 -0.02 5.21
CA GLY A 159 -21.28 -1.18 4.33
C GLY A 159 -19.95 -1.95 4.35
N PHE A 160 -19.03 -1.63 5.26
CA PHE A 160 -17.82 -2.42 5.44
C PHE A 160 -18.11 -3.75 6.13
N THR A 161 -17.66 -4.83 5.53
CA THR A 161 -17.82 -6.20 6.07
C THR A 161 -16.58 -6.69 6.81
N THR A 162 -15.45 -5.99 6.64
CA THR A 162 -14.16 -6.31 7.27
C THR A 162 -13.59 -5.07 7.93
N ILE A 163 -13.31 -5.18 9.22
CA ILE A 163 -12.65 -4.14 10.02
C ILE A 163 -11.26 -4.63 10.41
N LYS A 164 -10.23 -3.82 10.14
CA LYS A 164 -8.87 -4.00 10.63
C LYS A 164 -8.63 -3.05 11.79
N VAL A 165 -8.15 -3.55 12.93
CA VAL A 165 -7.85 -2.75 14.13
C VAL A 165 -6.35 -2.63 14.31
N LYS A 166 -5.83 -1.42 14.39
CA LYS A 166 -4.44 -1.18 14.76
C LYS A 166 -4.20 -1.51 16.24
N VAL A 167 -3.17 -2.31 16.48
CA VAL A 167 -2.68 -2.76 17.79
C VAL A 167 -1.16 -2.50 17.89
N GLY A 168 -0.46 -3.08 18.85
CA GLY A 168 0.99 -2.86 19.02
C GLY A 168 1.33 -1.59 19.80
N THR A 169 0.36 -1.00 20.49
CA THR A 169 0.53 0.26 21.26
C THR A 169 0.57 0.04 22.76
N GLY A 170 0.26 -1.16 23.23
CA GLY A 170 0.27 -1.55 24.64
C GLY A 170 -0.67 -2.74 24.85
N PRO A 171 -0.17 -3.87 25.38
CA PRO A 171 -0.89 -5.16 25.35
C PRO A 171 -2.30 -5.09 25.97
N GLU A 172 -2.44 -4.44 27.12
CA GLU A 172 -3.72 -4.35 27.82
C GLU A 172 -4.76 -3.54 27.04
N LEU A 173 -4.36 -2.38 26.52
CA LEU A 173 -5.22 -1.53 25.70
C LEU A 173 -5.54 -2.17 24.35
N ASP A 174 -4.60 -2.89 23.78
CA ASP A 174 -4.80 -3.60 22.52
C ASP A 174 -5.87 -4.69 22.66
N VAL A 175 -5.81 -5.48 23.76
CA VAL A 175 -6.83 -6.49 24.09
C VAL A 175 -8.21 -5.83 24.27
N GLN A 176 -8.29 -4.80 25.10
CA GLN A 176 -9.56 -4.07 25.35
C GLN A 176 -10.14 -3.48 24.07
N ARG A 177 -9.29 -2.91 23.21
CA ARG A 177 -9.71 -2.33 21.92
C ARG A 177 -10.28 -3.39 20.99
N VAL A 178 -9.62 -4.53 20.86
CA VAL A 178 -10.08 -5.64 19.99
C VAL A 178 -11.40 -6.22 20.50
N GLN A 179 -11.53 -6.41 21.81
CA GLN A 179 -12.77 -6.89 22.44
C GLN A 179 -13.93 -5.91 22.23
N ALA A 180 -13.71 -4.62 22.49
CA ALA A 180 -14.72 -3.58 22.29
C ALA A 180 -15.17 -3.48 20.83
N VAL A 181 -14.24 -3.57 19.87
CA VAL A 181 -14.57 -3.58 18.44
C VAL A 181 -15.33 -4.85 18.07
N ARG A 182 -14.96 -6.04 18.56
CA ARG A 182 -15.69 -7.28 18.31
C ARG A 182 -17.13 -7.21 18.81
N GLU A 183 -17.33 -6.71 20.02
CA GLU A 183 -18.67 -6.50 20.57
C GLU A 183 -19.48 -5.52 19.70
N ALA A 184 -18.84 -4.43 19.27
CA ALA A 184 -19.49 -3.38 18.48
C ALA A 184 -19.96 -3.84 17.11
N ILE A 185 -19.14 -4.69 16.39
CA ILE A 185 -19.47 -5.11 15.02
C ILE A 185 -20.23 -6.43 14.97
N GLY A 186 -20.35 -7.15 16.09
CA GLY A 186 -21.01 -8.46 16.14
C GLY A 186 -20.22 -9.59 15.48
N PRO A 187 -20.65 -10.85 15.60
CA PRO A 187 -19.92 -12.02 15.14
C PRO A 187 -19.90 -12.20 13.62
N GLN A 188 -20.82 -11.56 12.89
CA GLN A 188 -21.00 -11.73 11.44
C GLN A 188 -19.98 -10.96 10.61
N HIS A 189 -19.30 -9.96 11.18
CA HIS A 189 -18.30 -9.17 10.46
C HIS A 189 -16.90 -9.73 10.68
N HIS A 190 -16.07 -9.63 9.65
CA HIS A 190 -14.68 -10.05 9.72
C HIS A 190 -13.86 -9.03 10.52
N LEU A 191 -13.07 -9.54 11.46
CA LEU A 191 -12.14 -8.76 12.27
C LEU A 191 -10.72 -9.24 11.98
N THR A 192 -9.85 -8.31 11.62
CA THR A 192 -8.40 -8.50 11.50
C THR A 192 -7.69 -7.49 12.39
N ILE A 193 -6.46 -7.77 12.76
CA ILE A 193 -5.65 -6.85 13.56
C ILE A 193 -4.30 -6.62 12.89
N ASP A 194 -3.67 -5.49 13.19
CA ASP A 194 -2.38 -5.11 12.62
C ASP A 194 -1.52 -4.41 13.67
N ALA A 195 -0.39 -5.04 14.01
CA ALA A 195 0.52 -4.54 15.04
C ALA A 195 1.64 -3.66 14.48
N ASN A 196 1.82 -3.58 13.17
CA ASN A 196 2.94 -2.87 12.52
C ASN A 196 4.30 -3.19 13.17
N GLY A 197 4.52 -4.46 13.56
CA GLY A 197 5.72 -4.90 14.26
C GLY A 197 5.88 -4.41 15.70
N GLY A 198 4.82 -3.86 16.29
CA GLY A 198 4.86 -3.20 17.59
C GLY A 198 4.86 -4.12 18.81
N TRP A 199 4.68 -5.43 18.65
CA TRP A 199 4.77 -6.40 19.74
C TRP A 199 6.12 -7.14 19.73
N ASP A 200 6.61 -7.49 20.91
CA ASP A 200 7.55 -8.59 21.09
C ASP A 200 6.80 -9.95 21.16
N ASP A 201 7.54 -11.07 21.22
CA ASP A 201 6.93 -12.42 21.25
C ASP A 201 6.03 -12.63 22.50
N ALA A 202 6.42 -12.12 23.66
CA ALA A 202 5.64 -12.26 24.89
C ALA A 202 4.34 -11.44 24.83
N GLN A 203 4.40 -10.21 24.32
CA GLN A 203 3.25 -9.33 24.12
C GLN A 203 2.29 -9.91 23.07
N ALA A 204 2.81 -10.42 21.95
CA ALA A 204 1.99 -11.06 20.93
C ALA A 204 1.21 -12.24 21.50
N ARG A 205 1.89 -13.15 22.23
CA ARG A 205 1.24 -14.30 22.88
C ARG A 205 0.20 -13.89 23.92
N TYR A 206 0.54 -12.91 24.75
CA TYR A 206 -0.37 -12.36 25.73
C TYR A 206 -1.66 -11.82 25.09
N CYS A 207 -1.54 -11.01 24.04
CA CYS A 207 -2.68 -10.44 23.34
C CYS A 207 -3.51 -11.52 22.64
N LEU A 208 -2.87 -12.37 21.83
CA LEU A 208 -3.55 -13.40 21.03
C LEU A 208 -4.33 -14.37 21.91
N GLN A 209 -3.78 -14.76 23.07
CA GLN A 209 -4.48 -15.62 24.02
C GLN A 209 -5.75 -14.97 24.56
N ARG A 210 -5.71 -13.67 24.87
CA ARG A 210 -6.85 -12.93 25.49
C ARG A 210 -7.94 -12.52 24.51
N ILE A 211 -7.60 -12.47 23.21
CA ILE A 211 -8.57 -12.17 22.15
C ILE A 211 -9.02 -13.42 21.39
N ALA A 212 -8.72 -14.61 21.88
CA ALA A 212 -9.05 -15.88 21.20
C ALA A 212 -10.56 -15.95 20.86
N ASP A 213 -11.44 -15.53 21.79
CA ASP A 213 -12.88 -15.52 21.61
C ASP A 213 -13.37 -14.42 20.65
N CYS A 214 -12.51 -13.47 20.29
CA CYS A 214 -12.86 -12.41 19.35
C CYS A 214 -12.90 -12.87 17.88
N ASN A 215 -12.60 -14.13 17.58
CA ASN A 215 -12.62 -14.69 16.23
C ASN A 215 -11.86 -13.78 15.22
N VAL A 216 -10.64 -13.37 15.60
CA VAL A 216 -9.74 -12.63 14.73
C VAL A 216 -9.30 -13.54 13.60
N LYS A 217 -9.53 -13.13 12.35
CA LYS A 217 -9.26 -13.98 11.17
C LYS A 217 -7.78 -13.99 10.76
N LEU A 218 -7.04 -12.93 11.13
CA LEU A 218 -5.69 -12.73 10.66
C LEU A 218 -5.00 -11.64 11.50
N VAL A 219 -3.74 -11.85 11.85
CA VAL A 219 -2.86 -10.83 12.43
C VAL A 219 -1.82 -10.38 11.41
N GLU A 220 -1.81 -9.08 11.11
CA GLU A 220 -0.84 -8.45 10.22
C GLU A 220 0.37 -7.99 11.02
N GLN A 221 1.56 -8.35 10.56
CA GLN A 221 2.88 -8.00 11.11
C GLN A 221 2.91 -7.92 12.65
N PRO A 222 2.72 -9.04 13.36
CA PRO A 222 2.70 -9.02 14.83
C PRO A 222 4.05 -8.64 15.43
N LEU A 223 5.16 -9.08 14.83
CA LEU A 223 6.53 -8.90 15.32
C LEU A 223 7.37 -8.01 14.40
N PRO A 224 8.48 -7.43 14.89
CA PRO A 224 9.39 -6.61 14.09
C PRO A 224 9.89 -7.30 12.81
N ARG A 225 10.31 -6.50 11.82
CA ARG A 225 10.95 -7.00 10.58
C ARG A 225 12.13 -7.91 10.93
N GLY A 226 12.26 -9.01 10.17
CA GLY A 226 13.37 -9.96 10.34
C GLY A 226 13.16 -11.01 11.44
N SER A 227 12.08 -10.94 12.21
CA SER A 227 11.75 -11.93 13.25
C SER A 227 11.15 -13.22 12.66
N TYR A 228 11.78 -13.79 11.63
CA TYR A 228 11.23 -14.93 10.89
C TYR A 228 11.04 -16.17 11.77
N ALA A 229 12.03 -16.53 12.59
CA ALA A 229 11.98 -17.71 13.45
C ALA A 229 10.89 -17.57 14.53
N GLU A 230 10.76 -16.37 15.10
CA GLU A 230 9.75 -16.05 16.11
C GLU A 230 8.35 -16.01 15.49
N LEU A 231 8.18 -15.44 14.28
CA LEU A 231 6.92 -15.46 13.53
C LEU A 231 6.45 -16.89 13.25
N ARG A 232 7.35 -17.75 12.75
CA ARG A 232 7.07 -19.17 12.54
C ARG A 232 6.60 -19.84 13.84
N LYS A 233 7.32 -19.61 14.95
CA LYS A 233 6.98 -20.17 16.24
C LYS A 233 5.63 -19.65 16.75
N LEU A 234 5.39 -18.34 16.68
CA LEU A 234 4.14 -17.71 17.08
C LEU A 234 2.95 -18.32 16.31
N ARG A 235 3.06 -18.38 14.98
CA ARG A 235 2.03 -18.94 14.10
C ARG A 235 1.70 -20.39 14.46
N ARG A 236 2.71 -21.24 14.64
CA ARG A 236 2.54 -22.65 15.00
C ARG A 236 1.91 -22.84 16.37
N ASP A 237 2.38 -22.10 17.37
CA ASP A 237 1.97 -22.27 18.76
C ASP A 237 0.57 -21.73 19.03
N THR A 238 0.15 -20.68 18.30
CA THR A 238 -1.15 -20.03 18.50
C THR A 238 -2.22 -20.46 17.50
N GLY A 239 -1.82 -21.01 16.36
CA GLY A 239 -2.73 -21.34 15.25
C GLY A 239 -3.31 -20.10 14.54
N ILE A 240 -2.91 -18.89 14.91
CA ILE A 240 -3.37 -17.66 14.25
C ILE A 240 -2.76 -17.53 12.84
N ARG A 241 -3.56 -17.10 11.89
CA ARG A 241 -3.06 -16.80 10.54
C ARG A 241 -2.29 -15.48 10.55
N VAL A 242 -1.10 -15.51 9.98
CA VAL A 242 -0.18 -14.35 9.89
C VAL A 242 -0.16 -13.77 8.49
N LEU A 243 -0.35 -12.46 8.39
CA LEU A 243 -0.12 -11.66 7.19
C LEU A 243 1.20 -10.91 7.34
N ALA A 244 2.17 -11.17 6.46
CA ALA A 244 3.42 -10.43 6.43
C ALA A 244 3.27 -9.15 5.61
N ASP A 245 3.61 -8.00 6.19
CA ASP A 245 3.63 -6.69 5.52
C ASP A 245 5.05 -6.12 5.52
N GLU A 246 5.51 -5.55 6.62
CA GLU A 246 6.83 -4.93 6.73
C GLU A 246 7.99 -5.90 6.55
N SER A 247 7.74 -7.20 6.66
CA SER A 247 8.74 -8.25 6.41
C SER A 247 8.87 -8.64 4.93
N CYS A 248 8.15 -7.99 3.99
CA CYS A 248 8.12 -8.35 2.58
C CYS A 248 8.19 -7.13 1.66
N PHE A 249 9.38 -6.57 1.46
CA PHE A 249 9.62 -5.49 0.49
C PHE A 249 10.13 -6.02 -0.85
N ASP A 250 10.90 -7.10 -0.86
CA ASP A 250 11.56 -7.62 -2.05
C ASP A 250 11.44 -9.14 -2.18
N GLU A 251 12.03 -9.67 -3.26
CA GLU A 251 12.01 -11.10 -3.56
C GLU A 251 12.81 -11.92 -2.54
N VAL A 252 13.92 -11.40 -2.01
CA VAL A 252 14.75 -12.11 -1.03
C VAL A 252 13.96 -12.31 0.25
N GLN A 253 13.32 -11.26 0.74
CA GLN A 253 12.47 -11.31 1.93
C GLN A 253 11.25 -12.20 1.74
N LEU A 254 10.60 -12.15 0.57
CA LEU A 254 9.48 -13.04 0.26
C LEU A 254 9.92 -14.50 0.28
N ARG A 255 11.03 -14.84 -0.38
CA ARG A 255 11.55 -16.21 -0.40
C ARG A 255 11.90 -16.70 1.01
N GLU A 256 12.47 -15.83 1.84
CA GLU A 256 12.77 -16.17 3.23
C GLU A 256 11.49 -16.46 4.04
N LEU A 257 10.44 -15.64 3.90
CA LEU A 257 9.13 -15.87 4.52
C LEU A 257 8.54 -17.24 4.12
N LEU A 258 8.60 -17.55 2.83
CA LEU A 258 8.07 -18.79 2.27
C LEU A 258 8.89 -20.01 2.73
N LEU A 259 10.23 -19.94 2.66
CA LEU A 259 11.12 -21.03 3.07
C LEU A 259 11.01 -21.37 4.56
N GLN A 260 10.83 -20.35 5.39
CA GLN A 260 10.69 -20.54 6.84
C GLN A 260 9.24 -20.80 7.29
N ASP A 261 8.27 -20.83 6.40
CA ASP A 261 6.84 -21.02 6.73
C ASP A 261 6.35 -20.02 7.79
N CYS A 262 6.64 -18.71 7.57
CA CYS A 262 6.39 -17.66 8.55
C CYS A 262 5.01 -16.99 8.43
N CYS A 263 4.33 -17.15 7.29
CA CYS A 263 3.08 -16.44 7.02
C CYS A 263 2.07 -17.28 6.24
N ASP A 264 0.80 -16.91 6.31
CA ASP A 264 -0.32 -17.50 5.58
C ASP A 264 -0.77 -16.64 4.40
N ALA A 265 -0.31 -15.39 4.36
CA ALA A 265 -0.52 -14.46 3.28
C ALA A 265 0.54 -13.36 3.31
N VAL A 266 0.72 -12.64 2.20
CA VAL A 266 1.61 -11.48 2.11
C VAL A 266 0.87 -10.26 1.58
N THR A 267 1.23 -9.09 2.09
CA THR A 267 0.73 -7.81 1.61
C THR A 267 1.67 -7.27 0.54
N LEU A 268 1.15 -7.01 -0.65
CA LEU A 268 1.91 -6.42 -1.77
C LEU A 268 1.20 -5.15 -2.25
N TYR A 269 1.97 -4.13 -2.59
CA TYR A 269 1.48 -2.94 -3.29
C TYR A 269 2.63 -2.21 -4.00
N PRO A 270 2.38 -1.57 -5.17
CA PRO A 270 3.44 -1.08 -6.06
C PRO A 270 4.48 -0.21 -5.36
N GLY A 271 4.06 0.71 -4.50
CA GLY A 271 4.97 1.61 -3.78
C GLY A 271 6.04 0.86 -2.99
N LYS A 272 5.61 -0.12 -2.19
CA LYS A 272 6.48 -0.91 -1.32
C LYS A 272 7.47 -1.80 -2.08
N GLN A 273 7.07 -2.34 -3.23
CA GLN A 273 7.88 -3.26 -4.02
C GLN A 273 8.73 -2.58 -5.10
N GLY A 274 8.68 -1.25 -5.20
CA GLY A 274 9.45 -0.53 -6.21
C GLY A 274 8.85 -0.57 -7.61
N GLY A 275 7.54 -0.82 -7.73
CA GLY A 275 6.79 -0.75 -8.99
C GLY A 275 5.75 -1.85 -9.15
N ILE A 276 4.87 -1.68 -10.13
CA ILE A 276 3.80 -2.63 -10.50
C ILE A 276 4.39 -3.96 -10.98
N ALA A 277 5.43 -3.90 -11.82
CA ALA A 277 6.07 -5.10 -12.38
C ALA A 277 6.70 -5.97 -11.28
N LYS A 278 7.42 -5.36 -10.34
CA LYS A 278 8.03 -6.07 -9.20
C LYS A 278 6.96 -6.65 -8.28
N ALA A 279 5.92 -5.89 -7.95
CA ALA A 279 4.80 -6.39 -7.14
C ALA A 279 4.13 -7.60 -7.79
N ARG A 280 3.91 -7.59 -9.10
CA ARG A 280 3.36 -8.72 -9.85
C ARG A 280 4.28 -9.94 -9.84
N ARG A 281 5.60 -9.73 -9.97
CA ARG A 281 6.59 -10.81 -9.87
C ARG A 281 6.54 -11.48 -8.49
N LEU A 282 6.47 -10.69 -7.42
CA LEU A 282 6.32 -11.25 -6.07
C LEU A 282 5.00 -12.02 -5.90
N ALA A 283 3.91 -11.49 -6.46
CA ALA A 283 2.62 -12.19 -6.44
C ALA A 283 2.68 -13.55 -7.17
N ALA A 284 3.42 -13.65 -8.27
CA ALA A 284 3.62 -14.92 -8.98
C ALA A 284 4.46 -15.91 -8.14
N ILE A 285 5.55 -15.46 -7.52
CA ILE A 285 6.39 -16.31 -6.63
C ILE A 285 5.56 -16.81 -5.45
N ALA A 286 4.73 -15.98 -4.84
CA ALA A 286 3.84 -16.37 -3.75
C ALA A 286 2.79 -17.39 -4.23
N ALA A 287 2.25 -17.22 -5.45
CA ALA A 287 1.30 -18.14 -6.06
C ALA A 287 1.90 -19.54 -6.26
N ASP A 288 3.14 -19.62 -6.76
CA ASP A 288 3.87 -20.87 -6.96
C ASP A 288 4.08 -21.63 -5.64
N ALA A 289 4.16 -20.89 -4.52
CA ALA A 289 4.24 -21.46 -3.17
C ALA A 289 2.87 -21.71 -2.52
N GLY A 290 1.76 -21.44 -3.20
CA GLY A 290 0.41 -21.59 -2.66
C GLY A 290 0.03 -20.54 -1.61
N VAL A 291 0.77 -19.42 -1.50
CA VAL A 291 0.52 -18.35 -0.54
C VAL A 291 -0.24 -17.21 -1.22
N PRO A 292 -1.45 -16.87 -0.76
CA PRO A 292 -2.22 -15.76 -1.30
C PRO A 292 -1.60 -14.42 -0.95
N CYS A 293 -1.84 -13.43 -1.83
CA CYS A 293 -1.49 -12.04 -1.58
C CYS A 293 -2.75 -11.20 -1.34
N THR A 294 -2.58 -10.12 -0.62
CA THR A 294 -3.54 -9.03 -0.55
C THR A 294 -2.83 -7.70 -0.77
N ILE A 295 -3.54 -6.58 -0.70
CA ILE A 295 -2.96 -5.24 -0.73
C ILE A 295 -3.01 -4.59 0.63
N GLY A 296 -1.94 -3.87 0.96
CA GLY A 296 -1.90 -2.91 2.05
C GLY A 296 -2.05 -1.49 1.54
N SER A 297 -1.91 -0.52 2.43
CA SER A 297 -1.89 0.89 2.09
C SER A 297 -0.99 1.65 3.06
N ASN A 298 -0.22 2.55 2.50
CA ASN A 298 0.54 3.56 3.23
C ASN A 298 -0.15 4.94 3.11
N LEU A 299 -1.47 4.92 2.87
CA LEU A 299 -2.33 6.05 2.56
C LEU A 299 -1.92 6.72 1.24
N GLU A 300 -1.71 5.91 0.20
CA GLU A 300 -1.44 6.40 -1.15
C GLU A 300 -2.49 7.43 -1.56
N TRP A 301 -2.02 8.48 -2.21
CA TRP A 301 -2.90 9.52 -2.73
C TRP A 301 -3.52 9.08 -4.08
N ASP A 302 -3.92 10.02 -4.90
CA ASP A 302 -4.70 9.73 -6.10
C ASP A 302 -3.97 8.87 -7.13
N ILE A 303 -2.68 9.15 -7.39
CA ILE A 303 -1.89 8.46 -8.42
C ILE A 303 -1.47 7.09 -7.91
N GLY A 304 -0.97 7.01 -6.69
CA GLY A 304 -0.56 5.76 -6.07
C GLY A 304 -1.74 4.80 -5.89
N ALA A 305 -2.90 5.31 -5.46
CA ALA A 305 -4.12 4.51 -5.33
C ALA A 305 -4.61 3.99 -6.69
N ALA A 306 -4.53 4.81 -7.75
CA ALA A 306 -4.85 4.36 -9.10
C ALA A 306 -3.90 3.24 -9.57
N ALA A 307 -2.59 3.39 -9.34
CA ALA A 307 -1.61 2.34 -9.64
C ALA A 307 -1.88 1.05 -8.87
N MET A 308 -2.26 1.15 -7.58
CA MET A 308 -2.70 0.00 -6.79
C MET A 308 -3.90 -0.70 -7.40
N MET A 309 -4.91 0.06 -7.83
CA MET A 309 -6.10 -0.51 -8.49
C MET A 309 -5.75 -1.21 -9.80
N GLN A 310 -4.86 -0.62 -10.64
CA GLN A 310 -4.39 -1.27 -11.87
C GLN A 310 -3.70 -2.61 -11.57
N PHE A 311 -2.86 -2.65 -10.53
CA PHE A 311 -2.18 -3.86 -10.06
C PHE A 311 -3.18 -4.92 -9.56
N VAL A 312 -4.13 -4.53 -8.71
CA VAL A 312 -5.12 -5.43 -8.11
C VAL A 312 -5.99 -6.09 -9.17
N VAL A 313 -6.53 -5.30 -10.10
CA VAL A 313 -7.47 -5.83 -11.10
C VAL A 313 -6.80 -6.74 -12.13
N ALA A 314 -5.48 -6.61 -12.33
CA ALA A 314 -4.71 -7.40 -13.29
C ALA A 314 -3.91 -8.56 -12.68
N THR A 315 -3.96 -8.79 -11.35
CA THR A 315 -3.10 -9.78 -10.70
C THR A 315 -3.93 -10.86 -10.00
N PRO A 316 -3.97 -12.09 -10.54
CA PRO A 316 -4.85 -13.16 -10.02
C PRO A 316 -4.60 -13.53 -8.57
N ASN A 317 -3.33 -13.62 -8.14
CA ASN A 317 -2.98 -14.02 -6.76
C ASN A 317 -3.19 -12.93 -5.71
N VAL A 318 -3.61 -11.72 -6.09
CA VAL A 318 -4.09 -10.71 -5.14
C VAL A 318 -5.56 -11.05 -4.82
N GLN A 319 -5.77 -11.82 -3.76
CA GLN A 319 -7.06 -12.44 -3.42
C GLN A 319 -7.89 -11.54 -2.50
N ILE A 320 -8.19 -10.34 -2.93
CA ILE A 320 -8.93 -9.33 -2.13
C ILE A 320 -10.37 -9.74 -1.81
N GLU A 321 -10.94 -10.69 -2.52
CA GLU A 321 -12.26 -11.24 -2.25
C GLU A 321 -12.26 -12.08 -0.96
N GLN A 322 -11.14 -12.73 -0.64
CA GLN A 322 -10.97 -13.58 0.54
C GLN A 322 -10.25 -12.84 1.68
N ILE A 323 -9.27 -12.01 1.33
CA ILE A 323 -8.47 -11.20 2.25
C ILE A 323 -8.59 -9.73 1.78
N PRO A 324 -9.67 -9.03 2.15
CA PRO A 324 -9.90 -7.67 1.67
C PRO A 324 -8.76 -6.73 1.99
N GLY A 325 -8.33 -5.99 0.97
CA GLY A 325 -7.29 -4.98 1.05
C GLY A 325 -7.82 -3.58 1.35
N ASP A 326 -6.99 -2.58 1.12
CA ASP A 326 -7.28 -1.19 1.39
C ASP A 326 -6.80 -0.30 0.23
N CYS A 327 -7.73 0.21 -0.57
CA CYS A 327 -7.52 1.22 -1.62
C CYS A 327 -8.33 2.48 -1.32
N LEU A 328 -8.33 2.93 -0.07
CA LEU A 328 -9.12 4.08 0.40
C LEU A 328 -8.27 5.34 0.61
N GLY A 329 -6.97 5.29 0.31
CA GLY A 329 -6.00 6.36 0.57
C GLY A 329 -6.48 7.76 0.19
N PRO A 330 -7.02 8.02 -1.03
CA PRO A 330 -7.52 9.34 -1.41
C PRO A 330 -8.57 9.88 -0.44
N SER A 331 -9.39 9.02 0.15
CA SER A 331 -10.44 9.43 1.09
C SER A 331 -9.94 9.88 2.47
N TYR A 332 -8.67 9.71 2.77
CA TYR A 332 -8.05 10.17 4.02
C TYR A 332 -7.53 11.61 3.91
N HIS A 333 -7.32 12.11 2.70
CA HIS A 333 -6.68 13.38 2.44
C HIS A 333 -7.70 14.52 2.28
N ALA A 334 -7.28 15.73 2.65
CA ALA A 334 -8.18 16.90 2.69
C ALA A 334 -8.62 17.39 1.29
N PHE A 335 -7.87 17.04 0.25
CA PHE A 335 -8.17 17.39 -1.15
C PHE A 335 -7.52 16.39 -2.11
N SER A 336 -7.89 16.47 -3.40
CA SER A 336 -7.32 15.69 -4.50
C SER A 336 -6.38 16.55 -5.35
N ILE A 337 -5.37 15.91 -5.97
CA ILE A 337 -4.50 16.52 -7.00
C ILE A 337 -4.87 16.07 -8.42
N VAL A 338 -5.91 15.30 -8.57
CA VAL A 338 -6.43 14.90 -9.87
C VAL A 338 -7.83 15.49 -10.10
N ARG A 339 -8.17 15.75 -11.35
CA ARG A 339 -9.47 16.35 -11.69
C ARG A 339 -10.63 15.40 -11.42
N ASP A 340 -10.42 14.12 -11.73
CA ASP A 340 -11.41 13.07 -11.57
C ASP A 340 -10.81 11.94 -10.72
N PRO A 341 -10.89 12.01 -9.39
CA PRO A 341 -10.34 10.99 -8.50
C PRO A 341 -11.06 9.63 -8.64
N LEU A 342 -10.43 8.58 -8.11
CA LEU A 342 -11.08 7.28 -7.98
C LEU A 342 -12.42 7.41 -7.26
N LYS A 343 -13.43 6.73 -7.79
CA LYS A 343 -14.75 6.70 -7.17
C LYS A 343 -14.71 5.80 -5.95
N ILE A 344 -14.78 6.40 -4.76
CA ILE A 344 -14.82 5.70 -3.46
C ILE A 344 -16.20 5.92 -2.84
N GLU A 345 -17.01 4.86 -2.77
CA GLU A 345 -18.37 4.88 -2.23
C GLU A 345 -18.53 3.81 -1.15
N GLY A 346 -18.62 4.24 0.11
CA GLY A 346 -18.66 3.32 1.25
C GLY A 346 -17.44 2.39 1.26
N ALA A 347 -17.68 1.09 1.19
CA ALA A 347 -16.63 0.07 1.15
C ALA A 347 -16.05 -0.21 -0.26
N PHE A 348 -16.46 0.52 -1.28
CA PHE A 348 -16.09 0.20 -2.65
C PHE A 348 -15.21 1.28 -3.27
N THR A 349 -14.18 0.83 -4.00
CA THR A 349 -13.32 1.67 -4.86
C THR A 349 -13.43 1.16 -6.29
N THR A 350 -13.70 2.06 -7.22
CA THR A 350 -13.84 1.75 -8.65
C THR A 350 -12.71 2.38 -9.45
N LEU A 351 -11.98 1.55 -10.19
CA LEU A 351 -10.96 1.98 -11.14
C LEU A 351 -11.62 2.59 -12.37
N ARG A 352 -11.04 3.68 -12.86
CA ARG A 352 -11.45 4.31 -14.12
C ARG A 352 -10.86 3.57 -15.32
N PRO A 353 -11.61 3.36 -16.39
CA PRO A 353 -11.15 2.63 -17.58
C PRO A 353 -10.35 3.48 -18.59
N GLU A 354 -9.94 4.68 -18.22
CA GLU A 354 -9.20 5.60 -19.08
C GLU A 354 -7.76 5.15 -19.31
N PRO A 355 -7.11 5.60 -20.42
CA PRO A 355 -5.71 5.27 -20.73
C PRO A 355 -4.72 5.63 -19.62
N GLY A 356 -3.65 4.86 -19.53
CA GLY A 356 -2.64 5.01 -18.49
C GLY A 356 -3.14 4.50 -17.14
N LEU A 357 -2.81 5.22 -16.07
CA LEU A 357 -3.33 4.93 -14.73
C LEU A 357 -4.79 5.35 -14.55
N GLY A 358 -5.36 6.07 -15.52
CA GLY A 358 -6.72 6.59 -15.47
C GLY A 358 -6.86 7.86 -14.63
N VAL A 359 -5.79 8.64 -14.51
CA VAL A 359 -5.77 9.90 -13.75
C VAL A 359 -5.32 11.08 -14.61
N GLU A 360 -5.91 12.25 -14.39
CA GLU A 360 -5.49 13.52 -14.94
C GLU A 360 -5.08 14.47 -13.83
N VAL A 361 -3.78 14.78 -13.73
CA VAL A 361 -3.23 15.59 -12.64
C VAL A 361 -3.57 17.07 -12.84
N ASP A 362 -4.07 17.70 -11.79
CA ASP A 362 -4.20 19.16 -11.67
C ASP A 362 -2.86 19.75 -11.18
N TRP A 363 -2.04 20.17 -12.14
CA TRP A 363 -0.71 20.72 -11.86
C TRP A 363 -0.74 22.01 -11.04
N ASP A 364 -1.82 22.79 -11.11
CA ASP A 364 -1.97 24.00 -10.29
C ASP A 364 -2.16 23.62 -8.80
N GLN A 365 -2.88 22.52 -8.52
CA GLN A 365 -3.00 21.99 -7.17
C GLN A 365 -1.65 21.44 -6.68
N VAL A 366 -0.92 20.70 -7.51
CA VAL A 366 0.42 20.20 -7.17
C VAL A 366 1.36 21.34 -6.81
N GLU A 367 1.45 22.39 -7.64
CA GLU A 367 2.32 23.54 -7.38
C GLU A 367 1.89 24.35 -6.14
N ARG A 368 0.60 24.45 -5.86
CA ARG A 368 0.06 25.15 -4.66
C ARG A 368 0.52 24.47 -3.37
N HIS A 369 0.64 23.14 -3.38
CA HIS A 369 0.98 22.33 -2.21
C HIS A 369 2.42 21.81 -2.23
N ARG A 370 3.21 22.30 -3.19
CA ARG A 370 4.64 22.00 -3.28
C ARG A 370 5.38 22.44 -2.03
N ILE A 371 6.19 21.55 -1.47
CA ILE A 371 7.07 21.90 -0.38
C ILE A 371 8.24 22.72 -0.96
N ARG A 372 8.36 23.95 -0.53
CA ARG A 372 9.47 24.83 -0.89
C ARG A 372 10.50 24.75 0.22
N GLY A 373 11.73 24.32 -0.12
CA GLY A 373 12.87 24.23 0.79
C GLY A 373 13.49 25.58 1.08
#